data_3cd0145434c0c56f462e53bcbe77c305
#
_entry.id   3cd0145434c0c56f462e53bcbe77c305
#
_cell.length_a   1.000
_cell.length_b   1.000
_cell.length_c   1.000
_cell.angle_alpha   90.00
_cell.angle_beta   90.00
_cell.angle_gamma   90.00
#
_symmetry.space_group_name_H-M   'P 1'
#
loop_
_entity.id
_entity.type
_entity.pdbx_description
1 polymer ?
#
loop_
_entity_poly.entity_id
_entity_poly.type
_entity_poly.pdbx_seq_one_letter_code
_entity_poly.pdbx_strand_id
1 'polypeptide(L)'
;TDPPLTDAVVSFLDGYDKREKPLFLAVSYHNPHDICMYPRKVGWETMSDSLLNLRPFGKYKLPEPMGIHPDSLLCLPPLPGNFSKDIDEPEFIIDKRVKPNSYGDEVQLSSGFSGREWQAYLNSYYRLTELVDKEVGKIIEALKRNGIYENSLIIFTSDHGDGMAAHEWAAKLSFYEESVKVPLIVVLPEKWQCGAVNSQLVSLADLVPTFCDYAKVSTKTNFAGMSLRRAVYPAEERWRDFVVAELADHLRDRTRKGRMIRTGRYKYAVYSSGERNEQLFDLMADPGETKNLAYSKEYREVLEKHRDLLGKWMKERSDNFKVAINEN
;
A
#
# COMPACT_ATOMS: atom_id res chain seq x y z
N THR A 1 17.25 9.96 5.28
CA THR A 1 16.47 10.79 4.31
C THR A 1 15.37 11.57 5.00
N ASP A 2 14.62 10.98 5.91
CA ASP A 2 13.41 11.59 6.50
C ASP A 2 13.68 12.70 7.52
N PRO A 3 14.67 12.63 8.44
CA PRO A 3 14.90 13.69 9.42
C PRO A 3 15.17 15.08 8.82
N PRO A 4 16.03 15.26 7.79
CA PRO A 4 16.21 16.56 7.17
C PRO A 4 14.95 17.16 6.55
N LEU A 5 14.05 16.32 6.02
CA LEU A 5 12.74 16.76 5.54
C LEU A 5 11.89 17.27 6.69
N THR A 6 11.85 16.53 7.80
CA THR A 6 11.12 16.94 9.00
C THR A 6 11.63 18.27 9.55
N ASP A 7 12.95 18.46 9.64
CA ASP A 7 13.56 19.69 10.11
C ASP A 7 13.17 20.89 9.23
N ALA A 8 13.16 20.70 7.90
CA ALA A 8 12.71 21.72 6.96
C ALA A 8 11.23 22.06 7.14
N VAL A 9 10.36 21.05 7.31
CA VAL A 9 8.93 21.23 7.54
C VAL A 9 8.68 21.95 8.89
N VAL A 10 9.36 21.56 9.94
CA VAL A 10 9.24 22.21 11.26
C VAL A 10 9.66 23.65 11.17
N SER A 11 10.81 23.96 10.55
CA SER A 11 11.28 25.33 10.33
C SER A 11 10.28 26.17 9.53
N PHE A 12 9.68 25.58 8.49
CA PHE A 12 8.63 26.24 7.72
C PHE A 12 7.41 26.56 8.58
N LEU A 13 6.93 25.61 9.38
CA LEU A 13 5.76 25.80 10.27
C LEU A 13 6.04 26.85 11.36
N ASP A 14 7.26 26.90 11.89
CA ASP A 14 7.66 27.89 12.91
C ASP A 14 7.73 29.31 12.33
N GLY A 15 7.97 29.47 11.04
CA GLY A 15 7.96 30.77 10.34
C GLY A 15 6.63 31.11 9.66
N TYR A 16 5.64 30.21 9.65
CA TYR A 16 4.40 30.40 8.91
C TYR A 16 3.45 31.41 9.59
N ASP A 17 3.10 32.47 8.84
CA ASP A 17 2.07 33.43 9.30
C ASP A 17 0.66 33.00 8.83
N LYS A 18 -0.09 32.39 9.73
CA LYS A 18 -1.47 31.90 9.49
C LYS A 18 -2.49 32.98 9.09
N ARG A 19 -2.11 34.26 9.19
CA ARG A 19 -2.99 35.39 8.81
C ARG A 19 -2.95 35.68 7.31
N GLU A 20 -1.95 35.21 6.61
CA GLU A 20 -1.80 35.52 5.17
C GLU A 20 -2.72 34.68 4.31
N LYS A 21 -2.56 33.37 4.29
CA LYS A 21 -3.32 32.45 3.42
C LYS A 21 -3.52 31.09 4.11
N PRO A 22 -4.61 30.35 3.75
CA PRO A 22 -4.72 28.94 4.14
C PRO A 22 -3.53 28.11 3.67
N LEU A 23 -3.07 27.20 4.51
CA LEU A 23 -1.96 26.31 4.19
C LEU A 23 -2.49 24.99 3.59
N PHE A 24 -1.89 24.58 2.48
CA PHE A 24 -1.91 23.20 2.02
C PHE A 24 -0.49 22.66 2.04
N LEU A 25 -0.22 21.65 2.86
CA LEU A 25 1.10 21.05 3.03
C LEU A 25 1.02 19.54 2.82
N ALA A 26 1.78 19.01 1.88
CA ALA A 26 1.99 17.59 1.69
C ALA A 26 3.42 17.23 2.10
N VAL A 27 3.57 16.29 3.02
CA VAL A 27 4.86 15.77 3.48
C VAL A 27 4.95 14.30 3.08
N SER A 28 5.94 13.95 2.28
CA SER A 28 6.14 12.59 1.80
C SER A 28 7.44 12.03 2.35
N TYR A 29 7.33 11.08 3.27
CA TYR A 29 8.45 10.33 3.80
C TYR A 29 8.85 9.19 2.88
N HIS A 30 10.14 8.87 2.88
CA HIS A 30 10.66 7.76 2.09
C HIS A 30 10.48 6.42 2.80
N ASN A 31 10.71 6.39 4.12
CA ASN A 31 10.51 5.17 4.90
C ASN A 31 9.02 4.82 5.07
N PRO A 32 8.72 3.53 5.16
CA PRO A 32 9.61 2.35 5.25
C PRO A 32 10.13 1.79 3.91
N HIS A 33 10.07 2.52 2.79
CA HIS A 33 10.51 2.07 1.47
C HIS A 33 11.95 1.54 1.45
N ASP A 34 12.82 2.01 2.33
CA ASP A 34 14.22 1.54 2.44
C ASP A 34 14.31 0.03 2.71
N ILE A 35 13.22 -0.60 3.16
CA ILE A 35 13.13 -2.06 3.32
C ILE A 35 13.45 -2.81 2.02
N CYS A 36 13.23 -2.21 0.86
CA CYS A 36 13.56 -2.78 -0.44
C CYS A 36 15.05 -3.13 -0.60
N MET A 37 15.90 -2.56 0.25
CA MET A 37 17.33 -2.86 0.29
C MET A 37 17.66 -4.09 1.12
N TYR A 38 16.76 -4.54 2.00
CA TYR A 38 17.01 -5.67 2.89
C TYR A 38 17.24 -7.00 2.14
N PRO A 39 16.40 -7.41 1.18
CA PRO A 39 16.62 -8.64 0.43
C PRO A 39 17.98 -8.68 -0.30
N ARG A 40 18.47 -7.52 -0.70
CA ARG A 40 19.79 -7.41 -1.35
C ARG A 40 20.94 -7.57 -0.39
N LYS A 41 20.75 -7.25 0.86
CA LYS A 41 21.79 -7.32 1.89
C LYS A 41 22.02 -8.72 2.41
N VAL A 42 20.99 -9.53 2.54
CA VAL A 42 21.10 -10.93 2.99
C VAL A 42 21.87 -11.78 1.99
N GLY A 43 21.90 -11.41 0.70
CA GLY A 43 22.75 -12.00 -0.35
C GLY A 43 24.14 -11.34 -0.52
N TRP A 44 24.53 -10.42 0.33
CA TRP A 44 25.68 -9.51 0.11
C TRP A 44 27.08 -10.09 0.24
N GLU A 45 27.26 -11.23 0.81
CA GLU A 45 28.58 -11.89 0.73
C GLU A 45 28.99 -12.21 -0.72
N THR A 46 28.06 -12.07 -1.68
CA THR A 46 28.25 -12.35 -3.10
C THR A 46 28.08 -11.15 -4.04
N MET A 47 27.60 -10.00 -3.58
CA MET A 47 27.41 -8.83 -4.44
C MET A 47 28.59 -7.86 -4.37
N SER A 48 29.28 -7.70 -5.49
CA SER A 48 30.37 -6.74 -5.64
C SER A 48 29.92 -5.28 -5.45
N ASP A 49 30.77 -4.44 -4.86
CA ASP A 49 30.60 -2.99 -4.67
C ASP A 49 30.17 -2.23 -5.96
N SER A 50 30.38 -2.82 -7.13
CA SER A 50 30.04 -2.23 -8.42
C SER A 50 28.54 -2.09 -8.64
N LEU A 51 27.69 -2.94 -8.06
CA LEU A 51 26.21 -2.81 -8.18
C LEU A 51 25.64 -1.76 -7.24
N LEU A 52 26.31 -1.49 -6.11
CA LEU A 52 25.95 -0.40 -5.19
C LEU A 52 26.24 0.99 -5.82
N ASN A 53 27.22 1.08 -6.71
CA ASN A 53 27.63 2.31 -7.37
C ASN A 53 26.79 2.67 -8.61
N LEU A 54 25.95 1.75 -9.11
CA LEU A 54 25.13 1.96 -10.32
C LEU A 54 23.79 2.68 -10.07
N ARG A 55 23.44 3.04 -8.83
CA ARG A 55 22.23 3.79 -8.53
C ARG A 55 22.50 5.29 -8.34
N PRO A 56 21.56 6.16 -8.79
CA PRO A 56 21.70 7.63 -8.68
C PRO A 56 21.76 8.15 -7.23
N PHE A 57 21.62 7.27 -6.24
CA PHE A 57 21.59 7.61 -4.80
C PHE A 57 22.95 7.43 -4.10
N GLY A 58 24.06 7.45 -4.80
CA GLY A 58 25.43 7.28 -4.34
C GLY A 58 25.66 7.39 -2.82
N LYS A 59 26.40 6.48 -2.23
CA LYS A 59 26.80 6.41 -0.80
C LYS A 59 25.66 6.42 0.23
N TYR A 60 24.55 5.76 -0.09
CA TYR A 60 23.43 5.62 0.84
C TYR A 60 23.84 4.71 2.03
N LYS A 61 23.97 5.30 3.21
CA LYS A 61 24.12 4.52 4.44
C LYS A 61 22.76 3.94 4.78
N LEU A 62 22.67 2.60 4.78
CA LEU A 62 21.47 1.92 5.26
C LEU A 62 21.16 2.37 6.69
N PRO A 63 19.88 2.62 7.03
CA PRO A 63 19.49 2.87 8.41
C PRO A 63 19.98 1.74 9.33
N GLU A 64 20.42 2.10 10.53
CA GLU A 64 20.92 1.18 11.56
C GLU A 64 20.14 -0.14 11.67
N PRO A 65 18.80 -0.15 11.70
CA PRO A 65 18.04 -1.41 11.85
C PRO A 65 18.31 -2.45 10.78
N MET A 66 18.72 -2.01 9.58
CA MET A 66 18.97 -2.89 8.44
C MET A 66 20.40 -3.44 8.42
N GLY A 67 21.27 -2.95 9.31
CA GLY A 67 22.66 -3.36 9.45
C GLY A 67 22.86 -4.62 10.27
N ILE A 68 21.84 -5.12 10.96
CA ILE A 68 21.95 -6.18 11.96
C ILE A 68 21.81 -7.55 11.27
N HIS A 69 22.81 -8.41 11.47
CA HIS A 69 22.74 -9.79 10.95
C HIS A 69 21.59 -10.54 11.63
N PRO A 70 20.78 -11.34 10.92
CA PRO A 70 19.65 -12.06 11.49
C PRO A 70 20.00 -12.87 12.74
N ASP A 71 21.18 -13.49 12.77
CA ASP A 71 21.61 -14.32 13.88
C ASP A 71 22.01 -13.55 15.14
N SER A 72 22.26 -12.25 15.04
CA SER A 72 22.54 -11.39 16.20
C SER A 72 21.30 -10.85 16.89
N LEU A 73 20.10 -11.04 16.31
CA LEU A 73 18.84 -10.61 16.89
C LEU A 73 18.32 -11.64 17.89
N LEU A 74 18.26 -11.26 19.17
CA LEU A 74 17.80 -12.15 20.25
C LEU A 74 16.28 -12.36 20.25
N CYS A 75 15.52 -11.36 19.80
CA CYS A 75 14.07 -11.40 19.76
C CYS A 75 13.57 -10.92 18.41
N LEU A 76 12.95 -11.81 17.65
CA LEU A 76 12.36 -11.53 16.35
C LEU A 76 10.84 -11.63 16.43
N PRO A 77 10.09 -10.83 15.66
CA PRO A 77 8.64 -10.96 15.58
C PRO A 77 8.25 -12.32 15.01
N PRO A 78 7.07 -12.86 15.39
CA PRO A 78 6.54 -14.06 14.76
C PRO A 78 6.22 -13.81 13.29
N LEU A 79 6.26 -14.87 12.48
CA LEU A 79 5.75 -14.83 11.11
C LEU A 79 4.22 -14.63 11.13
N PRO A 80 3.64 -13.96 10.12
CA PRO A 80 2.21 -13.77 10.04
C PRO A 80 1.46 -15.10 9.86
N GLY A 81 0.20 -15.17 10.29
CA GLY A 81 -0.60 -16.38 10.21
C GLY A 81 -0.86 -16.86 8.78
N ASN A 82 -0.79 -15.95 7.79
CA ASN A 82 -0.90 -16.22 6.37
C ASN A 82 0.47 -16.24 5.66
N PHE A 83 1.53 -16.66 6.36
CA PHE A 83 2.87 -16.74 5.79
C PHE A 83 2.96 -17.69 4.60
N SER A 84 2.22 -18.81 4.63
CA SER A 84 2.28 -19.82 3.58
C SER A 84 1.62 -19.35 2.29
N LYS A 85 2.20 -19.80 1.15
CA LYS A 85 1.63 -19.56 -0.19
C LYS A 85 0.37 -20.38 -0.42
N ASP A 86 -0.59 -19.82 -1.15
CA ASP A 86 -1.71 -20.58 -1.69
C ASP A 86 -1.21 -21.50 -2.84
N ILE A 87 -1.77 -22.69 -2.94
CA ILE A 87 -1.47 -23.64 -4.04
C ILE A 87 -2.04 -23.17 -5.38
N ASP A 88 -3.09 -22.35 -5.35
CA ASP A 88 -3.82 -21.87 -6.53
C ASP A 88 -3.48 -20.40 -6.87
N GLU A 89 -2.23 -19.97 -6.60
CA GLU A 89 -1.80 -18.63 -6.99
C GLU A 89 -1.81 -18.43 -8.51
N PRO A 90 -2.19 -17.22 -8.99
CA PRO A 90 -2.05 -16.88 -10.39
C PRO A 90 -0.60 -16.96 -10.89
N GLU A 91 -0.43 -17.37 -12.14
CA GLU A 91 0.89 -17.42 -12.77
C GLU A 91 1.61 -16.06 -12.71
N PHE A 92 0.87 -14.96 -12.79
CA PHE A 92 1.43 -13.62 -12.58
C PHE A 92 2.20 -13.50 -11.25
N ILE A 93 1.64 -14.02 -10.17
CA ILE A 93 2.23 -13.99 -8.82
C ILE A 93 3.43 -14.95 -8.74
N ILE A 94 3.27 -16.18 -9.27
CA ILE A 94 4.34 -17.19 -9.32
C ILE A 94 5.55 -16.65 -10.10
N ASP A 95 5.32 -16.07 -11.26
CA ASP A 95 6.36 -15.50 -12.12
C ASP A 95 7.18 -14.40 -11.42
N LYS A 96 6.54 -13.62 -10.56
CA LYS A 96 7.22 -12.59 -9.79
C LYS A 96 8.27 -13.16 -8.83
N ARG A 97 8.04 -14.38 -8.31
CA ARG A 97 8.97 -15.05 -7.39
C ARG A 97 10.12 -15.72 -8.11
N VAL A 98 9.91 -16.26 -9.33
CA VAL A 98 10.87 -17.16 -9.99
C VAL A 98 11.62 -16.53 -11.15
N LYS A 99 11.05 -15.56 -11.84
CA LYS A 99 11.68 -14.95 -13.02
C LYS A 99 12.52 -13.73 -12.63
N PRO A 100 13.83 -13.74 -12.88
CA PRO A 100 14.68 -12.59 -12.60
C PRO A 100 14.33 -11.40 -13.49
N ASN A 101 14.44 -10.21 -12.95
CA ASN A 101 14.49 -8.99 -13.74
C ASN A 101 15.89 -8.35 -13.68
N SER A 102 16.17 -7.41 -14.56
CA SER A 102 17.46 -6.73 -14.67
C SER A 102 17.83 -5.87 -13.46
N TYR A 103 16.89 -5.62 -12.53
CA TYR A 103 17.08 -4.75 -11.36
C TYR A 103 17.09 -5.49 -10.01
N GLY A 104 16.91 -6.84 -10.00
CA GLY A 104 16.74 -7.61 -8.77
C GLY A 104 15.46 -7.21 -8.06
N ASP A 105 14.37 -7.90 -8.38
CA ASP A 105 13.05 -7.71 -7.75
C ASP A 105 13.12 -8.21 -6.30
N GLU A 106 12.64 -7.42 -5.36
CA GLU A 106 12.64 -7.75 -3.94
C GLU A 106 11.89 -9.07 -3.67
N VAL A 107 10.80 -9.32 -4.40
CA VAL A 107 10.01 -10.56 -4.30
C VAL A 107 10.86 -11.77 -4.69
N GLN A 108 11.59 -11.69 -5.80
CA GLN A 108 12.46 -12.77 -6.24
C GLN A 108 13.63 -12.99 -5.29
N LEU A 109 14.28 -11.92 -4.84
CA LEU A 109 15.42 -12.01 -3.92
C LEU A 109 15.04 -12.62 -2.58
N SER A 110 13.81 -12.37 -2.10
CA SER A 110 13.30 -12.92 -0.84
C SER A 110 12.71 -14.32 -0.97
N SER A 111 12.49 -14.83 -2.18
CA SER A 111 11.85 -16.13 -2.40
C SER A 111 12.60 -17.33 -1.80
N GLY A 112 13.88 -17.16 -1.51
CA GLY A 112 14.73 -18.19 -0.86
C GLY A 112 14.96 -17.97 0.63
N PHE A 113 14.32 -16.98 1.24
CA PHE A 113 14.52 -16.69 2.66
C PHE A 113 14.04 -17.83 3.56
N SER A 114 14.86 -18.14 4.56
CA SER A 114 14.44 -18.96 5.70
C SER A 114 13.41 -18.20 6.55
N GLY A 115 12.68 -18.92 7.40
CA GLY A 115 11.75 -18.29 8.33
C GLY A 115 12.40 -17.22 9.22
N ARG A 116 13.68 -17.43 9.62
CA ARG A 116 14.42 -16.46 10.42
C ARG A 116 14.78 -15.19 9.64
N GLU A 117 15.12 -15.31 8.37
CA GLU A 117 15.38 -14.17 7.49
C GLU A 117 14.11 -13.35 7.26
N TRP A 118 12.97 -14.02 7.09
CA TRP A 118 11.67 -13.34 7.04
C TRP A 118 11.31 -12.61 8.34
N GLN A 119 11.58 -13.20 9.48
CA GLN A 119 11.40 -12.55 10.78
C GLN A 119 12.31 -11.32 10.93
N ALA A 120 13.55 -11.39 10.46
CA ALA A 120 14.46 -10.26 10.47
C ALA A 120 14.05 -9.16 9.49
N TYR A 121 13.49 -9.52 8.33
CA TYR A 121 12.81 -8.59 7.40
C TYR A 121 11.70 -7.83 8.11
N LEU A 122 10.79 -8.52 8.77
CA LEU A 122 9.70 -7.92 9.53
C LEU A 122 10.20 -6.99 10.65
N ASN A 123 11.22 -7.42 11.40
CA ASN A 123 11.82 -6.58 12.42
C ASN A 123 12.37 -5.28 11.83
N SER A 124 13.05 -5.35 10.70
CA SER A 124 13.59 -4.18 10.01
C SER A 124 12.49 -3.24 9.53
N TYR A 125 11.40 -3.79 8.98
CA TYR A 125 10.24 -3.03 8.56
C TYR A 125 9.61 -2.26 9.72
N TYR A 126 9.41 -2.91 10.86
CA TYR A 126 8.85 -2.26 12.05
C TYR A 126 9.75 -1.14 12.57
N ARG A 127 11.07 -1.35 12.57
CA ARG A 127 12.01 -0.28 12.99
C ARG A 127 11.97 0.93 12.04
N LEU A 128 11.87 0.70 10.74
CA LEU A 128 11.71 1.79 9.76
C LEU A 128 10.39 2.54 9.94
N THR A 129 9.31 1.83 10.26
CA THR A 129 8.02 2.45 10.57
C THR A 129 8.07 3.30 11.85
N GLU A 130 8.77 2.83 12.88
CA GLU A 130 8.98 3.61 14.11
C GLU A 130 9.79 4.90 13.87
N LEU A 131 10.72 4.89 12.90
CA LEU A 131 11.42 6.12 12.50
C LEU A 131 10.44 7.14 11.90
N VAL A 132 9.53 6.69 11.05
CA VAL A 132 8.49 7.57 10.47
C VAL A 132 7.58 8.11 11.57
N ASP A 133 7.13 7.26 12.51
CA ASP A 133 6.27 7.67 13.61
C ASP A 133 6.90 8.82 14.43
N LYS A 134 8.20 8.72 14.74
CA LYS A 134 8.94 9.80 15.42
C LYS A 134 8.95 11.10 14.63
N GLU A 135 9.15 11.01 13.31
CA GLU A 135 9.20 12.21 12.46
C GLU A 135 7.80 12.85 12.32
N VAL A 136 6.76 12.05 12.19
CA VAL A 136 5.36 12.53 12.21
C VAL A 136 5.05 13.22 13.54
N GLY A 137 5.50 12.64 14.67
CA GLY A 137 5.35 13.24 15.99
C GLY A 137 5.91 14.67 16.08
N LYS A 138 7.09 14.92 15.52
CA LYS A 138 7.71 16.27 15.49
C LYS A 138 6.86 17.27 14.71
N ILE A 139 6.26 16.87 13.60
CA ILE A 139 5.37 17.73 12.82
C ILE A 139 4.10 18.04 13.60
N ILE A 140 3.47 17.04 14.22
CA ILE A 140 2.28 17.24 15.06
C ILE A 140 2.56 18.21 16.21
N GLU A 141 3.70 18.09 16.88
CA GLU A 141 4.12 19.01 17.95
C GLU A 141 4.37 20.44 17.40
N ALA A 142 4.94 20.58 16.20
CA ALA A 142 5.10 21.88 15.56
C ALA A 142 3.75 22.53 15.24
N LEU A 143 2.78 21.77 14.70
CA LEU A 143 1.42 22.25 14.45
C LEU A 143 0.73 22.73 15.73
N LYS A 144 0.84 21.97 16.83
CA LYS A 144 0.29 22.33 18.14
C LYS A 144 0.95 23.60 18.70
N ARG A 145 2.28 23.64 18.72
CA ARG A 145 3.07 24.77 19.23
C ARG A 145 2.73 26.08 18.52
N ASN A 146 2.49 26.01 17.20
CA ASN A 146 2.13 27.17 16.39
C ASN A 146 0.62 27.47 16.36
N GLY A 147 -0.20 26.74 17.12
CA GLY A 147 -1.65 26.94 17.21
C GLY A 147 -2.38 26.73 15.89
N ILE A 148 -1.87 25.82 15.04
CA ILE A 148 -2.44 25.48 13.72
C ILE A 148 -3.24 24.17 13.83
N TYR A 149 -2.84 23.27 14.75
CA TYR A 149 -3.38 21.91 14.86
C TYR A 149 -4.91 21.86 14.93
N GLU A 150 -5.52 22.67 15.79
CA GLU A 150 -6.95 22.65 16.08
C GLU A 150 -7.83 23.09 14.89
N ASN A 151 -7.25 23.81 13.93
CA ASN A 151 -7.94 24.27 12.71
C ASN A 151 -7.38 23.61 11.44
N SER A 152 -6.88 22.39 11.57
CA SER A 152 -6.29 21.63 10.46
C SER A 152 -7.06 20.35 10.18
N LEU A 153 -7.28 20.06 8.91
CA LEU A 153 -7.54 18.71 8.44
C LEU A 153 -6.18 18.02 8.28
N ILE A 154 -5.93 16.96 9.05
CA ILE A 154 -4.69 16.20 8.96
C ILE A 154 -5.03 14.79 8.47
N ILE A 155 -4.37 14.35 7.42
CA ILE A 155 -4.50 13.00 6.86
C ILE A 155 -3.14 12.32 6.88
N PHE A 156 -3.08 11.16 7.53
CA PHE A 156 -1.94 10.26 7.47
C PHE A 156 -2.32 9.02 6.67
N THR A 157 -1.51 8.69 5.67
CA THR A 157 -1.72 7.52 4.82
C THR A 157 -0.41 7.10 4.13
N SER A 158 -0.46 6.03 3.34
CA SER A 158 0.62 5.57 2.45
C SER A 158 0.09 5.41 1.03
N ASP A 159 0.97 5.40 0.04
CA ASP A 159 0.66 5.15 -1.37
C ASP A 159 0.29 3.67 -1.65
N HIS A 160 0.96 2.74 -0.99
CA HIS A 160 0.72 1.29 -1.01
C HIS A 160 1.30 0.67 0.26
N GLY A 161 0.99 -0.59 0.50
CA GLY A 161 1.58 -1.39 1.56
C GLY A 161 2.82 -2.18 1.10
N ASP A 162 3.19 -3.17 1.90
CA ASP A 162 4.25 -4.15 1.64
C ASP A 162 3.74 -5.53 2.03
N GLY A 163 4.19 -6.58 1.34
CA GLY A 163 3.76 -7.96 1.61
C GLY A 163 4.07 -8.45 3.02
N MET A 164 5.05 -7.86 3.70
CA MET A 164 5.35 -8.09 5.12
C MET A 164 5.41 -9.58 5.48
N ALA A 165 6.07 -10.36 4.65
CA ALA A 165 6.21 -11.82 4.75
C ALA A 165 4.89 -12.62 4.57
N ALA A 166 3.71 -12.00 4.57
CA ALA A 166 2.48 -12.71 4.20
C ALA A 166 2.63 -13.34 2.81
N HIS A 167 2.14 -14.54 2.63
CA HIS A 167 2.28 -15.31 1.38
C HIS A 167 3.74 -15.48 0.90
N GLU A 168 4.74 -15.41 1.79
CA GLU A 168 6.16 -15.27 1.44
C GLU A 168 6.39 -14.15 0.42
N TRP A 169 5.76 -12.99 0.63
CA TRP A 169 5.82 -11.84 -0.25
C TRP A 169 6.50 -10.66 0.42
N ALA A 170 7.46 -10.08 -0.27
CA ALA A 170 8.08 -8.80 0.04
C ALA A 170 7.65 -7.76 -1.00
N ALA A 171 7.73 -6.48 -0.63
CA ALA A 171 7.36 -5.37 -1.49
C ALA A 171 5.87 -5.38 -1.92
N LYS A 172 5.58 -4.77 -3.05
CA LYS A 172 4.27 -4.47 -3.63
C LYS A 172 4.04 -5.27 -4.92
N LEU A 173 3.09 -4.84 -5.73
CA LEU A 173 2.73 -5.44 -7.02
C LEU A 173 1.99 -6.78 -6.88
N SER A 174 1.21 -6.91 -5.82
CA SER A 174 0.15 -7.91 -5.65
C SER A 174 -1.15 -7.23 -5.26
N PHE A 175 -2.26 -7.97 -5.28
CA PHE A 175 -3.54 -7.50 -4.75
C PHE A 175 -3.87 -8.07 -3.37
N TYR A 176 -2.91 -8.67 -2.67
CA TYR A 176 -3.09 -9.06 -1.27
C TYR A 176 -3.33 -7.84 -0.38
N GLU A 177 -4.11 -8.00 0.70
CA GLU A 177 -4.48 -6.89 1.60
C GLU A 177 -3.24 -6.14 2.10
N GLU A 178 -2.15 -6.82 2.37
CA GLU A 178 -0.90 -6.22 2.83
C GLU A 178 -0.31 -5.21 1.84
N SER A 179 -0.53 -5.42 0.54
CA SER A 179 -0.05 -4.52 -0.52
C SER A 179 -1.04 -3.40 -0.86
N VAL A 180 -2.35 -3.64 -0.76
CA VAL A 180 -3.37 -2.69 -1.26
C VAL A 180 -4.11 -1.95 -0.16
N LYS A 181 -4.14 -2.48 1.07
CA LYS A 181 -4.76 -1.85 2.22
C LYS A 181 -3.73 -1.04 2.99
N VAL A 182 -3.88 0.26 2.98
CA VAL A 182 -2.99 1.21 3.65
C VAL A 182 -3.65 1.82 4.89
N PRO A 183 -2.88 2.32 5.86
CA PRO A 183 -3.45 3.09 6.95
C PRO A 183 -4.13 4.36 6.41
N LEU A 184 -5.24 4.74 7.01
CA LEU A 184 -5.87 6.03 6.79
C LEU A 184 -6.35 6.58 8.12
N ILE A 185 -5.67 7.61 8.61
CA ILE A 185 -6.03 8.34 9.82
C ILE A 185 -6.44 9.75 9.41
N VAL A 186 -7.61 10.18 9.84
CA VAL A 186 -8.15 11.51 9.52
C VAL A 186 -8.43 12.24 10.83
N VAL A 187 -7.75 13.37 11.03
CA VAL A 187 -8.00 14.31 12.13
C VAL A 187 -8.79 15.48 11.56
N LEU A 188 -9.98 15.69 12.09
CA LEU A 188 -10.90 16.73 11.65
C LEU A 188 -10.75 17.99 12.50
N PRO A 189 -10.79 19.18 11.90
CA PRO A 189 -10.72 20.44 12.66
C PRO A 189 -11.86 20.61 13.66
N GLU A 190 -13.03 20.04 13.37
CA GLU A 190 -14.21 20.11 14.23
C GLU A 190 -14.18 19.15 15.42
N LYS A 191 -13.12 18.38 15.64
CA LYS A 191 -12.98 17.34 16.70
C LYS A 191 -14.17 16.36 16.76
N TRP A 192 -14.79 16.10 15.62
CA TRP A 192 -15.97 15.24 15.56
C TRP A 192 -15.57 13.76 15.66
N GLN A 193 -16.24 13.00 16.54
CA GLN A 193 -16.04 11.57 16.74
C GLN A 193 -14.56 11.14 16.93
N CYS A 194 -13.83 11.81 17.81
CA CYS A 194 -12.46 11.40 18.15
C CYS A 194 -12.39 9.92 18.56
N GLY A 195 -11.44 9.17 17.97
CA GLY A 195 -11.24 7.75 18.24
C GLY A 195 -12.25 6.80 17.57
N ALA A 196 -13.13 7.32 16.69
CA ALA A 196 -14.04 6.48 15.92
C ALA A 196 -13.31 5.65 14.88
N VAL A 197 -13.78 4.43 14.66
CA VAL A 197 -13.34 3.56 13.55
C VAL A 197 -14.47 3.47 12.54
N ASN A 198 -14.17 3.79 11.29
CA ASN A 198 -15.10 3.69 10.17
C ASN A 198 -14.70 2.51 9.27
N SER A 199 -15.62 1.60 9.02
CA SER A 199 -15.40 0.39 8.20
C SER A 199 -15.85 0.53 6.75
N GLN A 200 -16.28 1.70 6.33
CA GLN A 200 -16.66 1.95 4.94
C GLN A 200 -15.47 1.81 3.99
N LEU A 201 -15.75 1.35 2.77
CA LEU A 201 -14.74 1.21 1.73
C LEU A 201 -14.30 2.59 1.23
N VAL A 202 -13.03 2.92 1.45
CA VAL A 202 -12.41 4.17 1.02
C VAL A 202 -11.24 3.89 0.09
N SER A 203 -10.83 4.90 -0.67
CA SER A 203 -9.71 4.80 -1.61
C SER A 203 -8.86 6.07 -1.54
N LEU A 204 -7.58 5.99 -1.88
CA LEU A 204 -6.73 7.18 -2.01
C LEU A 204 -7.25 8.18 -3.05
N ALA A 205 -8.06 7.73 -4.02
CA ALA A 205 -8.76 8.62 -4.95
C ALA A 205 -9.72 9.60 -4.24
N ASP A 206 -10.09 9.34 -2.98
CA ASP A 206 -10.97 10.17 -2.16
C ASP A 206 -10.26 11.39 -1.55
N LEU A 207 -8.94 11.41 -1.54
CA LEU A 207 -8.17 12.46 -0.88
C LEU A 207 -8.36 13.82 -1.57
N VAL A 208 -8.22 13.89 -2.89
CA VAL A 208 -8.34 15.15 -3.63
C VAL A 208 -9.73 15.78 -3.51
N PRO A 209 -10.85 15.05 -3.73
CA PRO A 209 -12.18 15.62 -3.49
C PRO A 209 -12.40 16.02 -2.02
N THR A 210 -11.78 15.33 -1.05
CA THR A 210 -11.82 15.72 0.36
C THR A 210 -11.12 17.05 0.59
N PHE A 211 -9.92 17.25 0.03
CA PHE A 211 -9.21 18.52 0.15
C PHE A 211 -9.99 19.67 -0.47
N CYS A 212 -10.56 19.46 -1.66
CA CYS A 212 -11.41 20.48 -2.31
C CYS A 212 -12.64 20.85 -1.47
N ASP A 213 -13.30 19.86 -0.87
CA ASP A 213 -14.49 20.05 -0.03
C ASP A 213 -14.15 20.87 1.22
N TYR A 214 -13.11 20.48 1.96
CA TYR A 214 -12.69 21.23 3.16
C TYR A 214 -12.14 22.62 2.85
N ALA A 215 -11.43 22.77 1.74
CA ALA A 215 -10.93 24.07 1.27
C ALA A 215 -12.02 24.92 0.61
N LYS A 216 -13.24 24.40 0.44
CA LYS A 216 -14.36 25.06 -0.27
C LYS A 216 -13.97 25.48 -1.70
N VAL A 217 -13.13 24.68 -2.36
CA VAL A 217 -12.70 24.89 -3.74
C VAL A 217 -13.70 24.25 -4.69
N SER A 218 -14.33 25.07 -5.51
CA SER A 218 -15.18 24.60 -6.61
C SER A 218 -14.32 24.17 -7.80
N THR A 219 -14.58 22.99 -8.35
CA THR A 219 -13.88 22.46 -9.52
C THR A 219 -14.86 21.86 -10.51
N LYS A 220 -14.51 21.92 -11.80
CA LYS A 220 -15.24 21.24 -12.89
C LYS A 220 -14.76 19.79 -13.08
N THR A 221 -13.75 19.36 -12.36
CA THR A 221 -13.19 18.01 -12.48
C THR A 221 -14.16 16.98 -11.91
N ASN A 222 -14.49 15.99 -12.71
CA ASN A 222 -15.24 14.83 -12.26
C ASN A 222 -14.26 13.83 -11.62
N PHE A 223 -14.17 13.83 -10.30
CA PHE A 223 -13.28 12.92 -9.56
C PHE A 223 -13.80 11.49 -9.58
N ALA A 224 -12.90 10.53 -9.66
CA ALA A 224 -13.22 9.11 -9.47
C ALA A 224 -13.53 8.78 -8.00
N GLY A 225 -12.98 9.54 -7.07
CA GLY A 225 -13.20 9.43 -5.63
C GLY A 225 -14.36 10.29 -5.13
N MET A 226 -14.67 10.17 -3.85
CA MET A 226 -15.70 10.89 -3.12
C MET A 226 -15.09 11.54 -1.89
N SER A 227 -15.57 12.73 -1.48
CA SER A 227 -15.09 13.35 -0.24
C SER A 227 -15.32 12.45 0.97
N LEU A 228 -14.25 12.21 1.76
CA LEU A 228 -14.31 11.45 3.02
C LEU A 228 -15.23 12.11 4.06
N ARG A 229 -15.52 13.41 3.91
CA ARG A 229 -16.48 14.10 4.76
C ARG A 229 -17.83 13.40 4.76
N ARG A 230 -18.25 12.87 3.61
CA ARG A 230 -19.51 12.12 3.44
C ARG A 230 -19.50 10.76 4.15
N ALA A 231 -18.31 10.16 4.32
CA ALA A 231 -18.17 8.91 5.08
C ALA A 231 -18.20 9.16 6.60
N VAL A 232 -17.78 10.33 7.04
CA VAL A 232 -17.67 10.69 8.47
C VAL A 232 -19.00 11.21 9.01
N TYR A 233 -19.66 12.10 8.30
CA TYR A 233 -20.95 12.64 8.70
C TYR A 233 -22.08 11.76 8.16
N PRO A 234 -23.07 11.36 8.98
CA PRO A 234 -24.21 10.60 8.50
C PRO A 234 -24.91 11.41 7.38
N ALA A 235 -24.65 11.00 6.16
CA ALA A 235 -25.26 11.64 5.01
C ALA A 235 -26.48 10.84 4.58
N GLU A 236 -27.50 11.49 4.07
CA GLU A 236 -28.64 10.86 3.41
C GLU A 236 -28.23 10.11 2.13
N GLU A 237 -27.03 10.35 1.63
CA GLU A 237 -26.51 9.76 0.41
C GLU A 237 -25.79 8.43 0.66
N ARG A 238 -26.12 7.46 -0.20
CA ARG A 238 -25.50 6.13 -0.20
C ARG A 238 -24.00 6.22 -0.43
N TRP A 239 -23.21 5.59 0.42
CA TRP A 239 -21.79 5.36 0.19
C TRP A 239 -21.58 4.25 -0.85
N ARG A 240 -20.37 4.15 -1.41
CA ARG A 240 -20.03 3.13 -2.42
C ARG A 240 -20.12 1.71 -1.89
N ASP A 241 -20.43 0.78 -2.77
CA ASP A 241 -20.49 -0.65 -2.48
C ASP A 241 -19.15 -1.37 -2.71
N PHE A 242 -18.25 -0.75 -3.48
CA PHE A 242 -16.96 -1.35 -3.83
C PHE A 242 -15.88 -0.29 -4.10
N VAL A 243 -14.63 -0.73 -4.06
CA VAL A 243 -13.46 0.00 -4.53
C VAL A 243 -12.72 -0.83 -5.58
N VAL A 244 -11.97 -0.16 -6.47
CA VAL A 244 -11.17 -0.81 -7.51
C VAL A 244 -9.72 -0.37 -7.37
N ALA A 245 -8.79 -1.29 -7.59
CA ALA A 245 -7.36 -1.00 -7.73
C ALA A 245 -6.86 -1.56 -9.07
N GLU A 246 -5.90 -0.84 -9.63
CA GLU A 246 -5.25 -1.18 -10.88
C GLU A 246 -3.77 -1.45 -10.65
N LEU A 247 -3.22 -2.39 -11.40
CA LEU A 247 -1.82 -2.75 -11.35
C LEU A 247 -1.24 -2.84 -12.76
N ALA A 248 -0.01 -2.37 -12.93
CA ALA A 248 0.80 -2.59 -14.12
C ALA A 248 2.23 -2.97 -13.71
N ASP A 249 2.78 -4.03 -14.29
CA ASP A 249 4.15 -4.46 -14.04
C ASP A 249 5.13 -3.63 -14.88
N HIS A 250 5.36 -2.40 -14.44
CA HIS A 250 6.21 -1.45 -15.15
C HIS A 250 7.71 -1.81 -15.14
N LEU A 251 8.12 -2.74 -14.27
CA LEU A 251 9.52 -3.13 -14.11
C LEU A 251 9.94 -4.26 -15.06
N ARG A 252 9.01 -5.15 -15.40
CA ARG A 252 9.28 -6.33 -16.24
C ARG A 252 8.63 -6.21 -17.61
N ASP A 253 7.32 -6.02 -17.61
CA ASP A 253 6.52 -6.00 -18.84
C ASP A 253 5.26 -5.16 -18.61
N ARG A 254 5.21 -3.99 -19.22
CA ARG A 254 4.07 -3.05 -19.09
C ARG A 254 2.76 -3.62 -19.65
N THR A 255 2.81 -4.70 -20.43
CA THR A 255 1.60 -5.39 -20.91
C THR A 255 0.96 -6.23 -19.80
N ARG A 256 1.75 -6.64 -18.80
CA ARG A 256 1.25 -7.40 -17.65
C ARG A 256 0.55 -6.47 -16.67
N LYS A 257 -0.75 -6.59 -16.60
CA LYS A 257 -1.64 -5.73 -15.82
C LYS A 257 -2.55 -6.57 -14.93
N GLY A 258 -3.14 -5.94 -13.94
CA GLY A 258 -4.19 -6.53 -13.11
C GLY A 258 -5.27 -5.52 -12.79
N ARG A 259 -6.43 -6.05 -12.43
CA ARG A 259 -7.56 -5.29 -11.89
C ARG A 259 -8.10 -6.02 -10.67
N MET A 260 -8.44 -5.28 -9.65
CA MET A 260 -9.02 -5.81 -8.43
C MET A 260 -10.27 -5.00 -8.08
N ILE A 261 -11.34 -5.69 -7.71
CA ILE A 261 -12.53 -5.10 -7.10
C ILE A 261 -12.75 -5.69 -5.71
N ARG A 262 -12.98 -4.83 -4.72
CA ARG A 262 -13.26 -5.20 -3.35
C ARG A 262 -14.64 -4.67 -2.96
N THR A 263 -15.51 -5.57 -2.56
CA THR A 263 -16.81 -5.30 -1.93
C THR A 263 -16.70 -5.41 -0.41
N GLY A 264 -17.78 -5.24 0.33
CA GLY A 264 -17.75 -5.35 1.80
C GLY A 264 -17.23 -6.69 2.32
N ARG A 265 -17.50 -7.81 1.61
CA ARG A 265 -17.09 -9.16 2.02
C ARG A 265 -16.05 -9.79 1.12
N TYR A 266 -16.17 -9.62 -0.20
CA TYR A 266 -15.34 -10.34 -1.16
C TYR A 266 -14.35 -9.44 -1.87
N LYS A 267 -13.21 -10.00 -2.22
CA LYS A 267 -12.21 -9.38 -3.09
C LYS A 267 -11.98 -10.30 -4.29
N TYR A 268 -12.11 -9.74 -5.48
CA TYR A 268 -11.83 -10.41 -6.74
C TYR A 268 -10.73 -9.68 -7.48
N ALA A 269 -9.74 -10.41 -7.95
CA ALA A 269 -8.66 -9.88 -8.78
C ALA A 269 -8.49 -10.71 -10.05
N VAL A 270 -8.12 -10.05 -11.15
CA VAL A 270 -7.83 -10.69 -12.42
C VAL A 270 -6.59 -10.07 -13.06
N TYR A 271 -5.75 -10.91 -13.63
CA TYR A 271 -4.53 -10.52 -14.32
C TYR A 271 -4.67 -10.70 -15.83
N SER A 272 -3.94 -9.88 -16.62
CA SER A 272 -4.07 -9.84 -18.08
C SER A 272 -3.59 -11.10 -18.79
N SER A 273 -2.78 -11.92 -18.13
CA SER A 273 -2.15 -13.11 -18.74
C SER A 273 -1.85 -14.17 -17.70
N GLY A 274 -1.60 -15.38 -18.18
CA GLY A 274 -1.23 -16.54 -17.38
C GLY A 274 -2.37 -17.51 -17.18
N GLU A 275 -2.04 -18.76 -16.86
CA GLU A 275 -2.99 -19.73 -16.37
C GLU A 275 -3.43 -19.34 -14.94
N ARG A 276 -4.65 -19.73 -14.55
CA ARG A 276 -5.21 -19.38 -13.25
C ARG A 276 -5.03 -17.89 -12.92
N ASN A 277 -5.42 -17.04 -13.83
CA ASN A 277 -5.22 -15.59 -13.76
C ASN A 277 -6.21 -14.84 -12.87
N GLU A 278 -7.00 -15.54 -12.07
CA GLU A 278 -8.02 -14.98 -11.19
C GLU A 278 -7.81 -15.37 -9.73
N GLN A 279 -8.22 -14.47 -8.84
CA GLN A 279 -8.30 -14.71 -7.40
C GLN A 279 -9.67 -14.24 -6.90
N LEU A 280 -10.26 -14.99 -5.99
CA LEU A 280 -11.45 -14.62 -5.23
C LEU A 280 -11.22 -14.99 -3.77
N PHE A 281 -11.40 -14.02 -2.87
CA PHE A 281 -11.27 -14.24 -1.43
C PHE A 281 -12.53 -13.80 -0.69
N ASP A 282 -12.92 -14.55 0.34
CA ASP A 282 -13.95 -14.17 1.32
C ASP A 282 -13.26 -13.57 2.54
N LEU A 283 -13.10 -12.27 2.57
CA LEU A 283 -12.35 -11.56 3.61
C LEU A 283 -13.00 -11.62 5.01
N MET A 284 -14.25 -12.06 5.10
CA MET A 284 -14.89 -12.31 6.41
C MET A 284 -14.54 -13.69 6.97
N ALA A 285 -14.44 -14.70 6.11
CA ALA A 285 -14.11 -16.07 6.51
C ALA A 285 -12.60 -16.32 6.51
N ASP A 286 -11.89 -15.68 5.59
CA ASP A 286 -10.44 -15.80 5.38
C ASP A 286 -9.81 -14.38 5.19
N PRO A 287 -9.66 -13.62 6.26
CA PRO A 287 -9.06 -12.28 6.20
C PRO A 287 -7.59 -12.32 5.82
N GLY A 288 -6.92 -13.46 5.91
CA GLY A 288 -5.54 -13.68 5.52
C GLY A 288 -5.36 -14.10 4.06
N GLU A 289 -6.43 -14.24 3.28
CA GLU A 289 -6.40 -14.57 1.85
C GLU A 289 -5.60 -15.86 1.53
N THR A 290 -5.75 -16.85 2.41
CA THR A 290 -4.97 -18.10 2.35
C THR A 290 -5.49 -19.10 1.34
N LYS A 291 -6.73 -18.90 0.84
CA LYS A 291 -7.40 -19.82 -0.08
C LYS A 291 -8.06 -19.09 -1.25
N ASN A 292 -7.55 -19.29 -2.45
CA ASN A 292 -8.19 -18.79 -3.67
C ASN A 292 -9.47 -19.58 -3.99
N LEU A 293 -10.61 -18.89 -4.01
CA LEU A 293 -11.94 -19.46 -4.25
C LEU A 293 -12.38 -19.34 -5.72
N ALA A 294 -11.59 -18.71 -6.60
CA ALA A 294 -11.96 -18.45 -8.00
C ALA A 294 -12.28 -19.73 -8.80
N TYR A 295 -11.70 -20.86 -8.40
CA TYR A 295 -11.87 -22.14 -9.08
C TYR A 295 -12.80 -23.11 -8.33
N SER A 296 -13.42 -22.64 -7.22
CA SER A 296 -14.38 -23.42 -6.46
C SER A 296 -15.78 -23.35 -7.08
N LYS A 297 -16.40 -24.50 -7.33
CA LYS A 297 -17.77 -24.59 -7.84
C LYS A 297 -18.80 -23.92 -6.93
N GLU A 298 -18.58 -23.97 -5.64
CA GLU A 298 -19.45 -23.40 -4.61
C GLU A 298 -19.52 -21.86 -4.71
N TYR A 299 -18.43 -21.21 -5.13
CA TYR A 299 -18.34 -19.75 -5.22
C TYR A 299 -18.57 -19.18 -6.61
N ARG A 300 -19.04 -20.02 -7.55
CA ARG A 300 -19.22 -19.62 -8.96
C ARG A 300 -20.13 -18.39 -9.12
N GLU A 301 -21.25 -18.34 -8.44
CA GLU A 301 -22.18 -17.21 -8.51
C GLU A 301 -21.53 -15.91 -7.98
N VAL A 302 -20.76 -16.03 -6.90
CA VAL A 302 -20.02 -14.90 -6.31
C VAL A 302 -18.96 -14.41 -7.29
N LEU A 303 -18.23 -15.32 -7.93
CA LEU A 303 -17.21 -15.01 -8.93
C LEU A 303 -17.82 -14.26 -10.12
N GLU A 304 -18.89 -14.79 -10.73
CA GLU A 304 -19.56 -14.15 -11.87
C GLU A 304 -20.09 -12.77 -11.53
N LYS A 305 -20.68 -12.60 -10.35
CA LYS A 305 -21.12 -11.28 -9.88
C LYS A 305 -19.98 -10.26 -9.82
N HIS A 306 -18.79 -10.68 -9.36
CA HIS A 306 -17.65 -9.76 -9.25
C HIS A 306 -16.99 -9.49 -10.60
N ARG A 307 -16.97 -10.47 -11.52
CA ARG A 307 -16.60 -10.27 -12.91
C ARG A 307 -17.49 -9.21 -13.58
N ASP A 308 -18.81 -9.33 -13.40
CA ASP A 308 -19.78 -8.38 -13.94
C ASP A 308 -19.62 -6.97 -13.36
N LEU A 309 -19.41 -6.87 -12.04
CA LEU A 309 -19.20 -5.57 -11.39
C LEU A 309 -17.94 -4.89 -11.93
N LEU A 310 -16.84 -5.62 -12.00
CA LEU A 310 -15.58 -5.12 -12.54
C LEU A 310 -15.70 -4.76 -14.03
N GLY A 311 -16.35 -5.61 -14.83
CA GLY A 311 -16.60 -5.36 -16.25
C GLY A 311 -17.43 -4.09 -16.51
N LYS A 312 -18.46 -3.83 -15.70
CA LYS A 312 -19.25 -2.59 -15.75
C LYS A 312 -18.39 -1.38 -15.41
N TRP A 313 -17.63 -1.45 -14.33
CA TRP A 313 -16.72 -0.37 -13.94
C TRP A 313 -15.69 -0.05 -15.03
N MET A 314 -15.07 -1.06 -15.62
CA MET A 314 -14.12 -0.89 -16.73
C MET A 314 -14.76 -0.21 -17.94
N LYS A 315 -15.98 -0.62 -18.31
CA LYS A 315 -16.72 -0.02 -19.42
C LYS A 315 -17.04 1.45 -19.17
N GLU A 316 -17.51 1.79 -17.97
CA GLU A 316 -17.84 3.17 -17.58
C GLU A 316 -16.61 4.09 -17.58
N ARG A 317 -15.42 3.54 -17.33
CA ARG A 317 -14.14 4.27 -17.30
C ARG A 317 -13.38 4.23 -18.60
N SER A 318 -13.92 3.57 -19.65
CA SER A 318 -13.21 3.36 -20.92
C SER A 318 -11.85 2.68 -20.73
N ASP A 319 -11.77 1.78 -19.72
CA ASP A 319 -10.55 1.01 -19.43
C ASP A 319 -10.35 -0.04 -20.54
N ASN A 320 -9.16 -0.02 -21.13
CA ASN A 320 -8.78 -0.93 -22.22
C ASN A 320 -8.12 -2.22 -21.72
N PHE A 321 -8.24 -2.53 -20.44
CA PHE A 321 -7.74 -3.78 -19.87
C PHE A 321 -8.40 -4.98 -20.55
N LYS A 322 -7.57 -5.93 -20.97
CA LYS A 322 -8.02 -7.18 -21.57
C LYS A 322 -7.44 -8.35 -20.79
N VAL A 323 -8.28 -9.32 -20.55
CA VAL A 323 -7.88 -10.63 -20.03
C VAL A 323 -7.62 -11.52 -21.23
N ALA A 324 -6.46 -12.18 -21.29
CA ALA A 324 -6.28 -13.27 -22.22
C ALA A 324 -7.19 -14.42 -21.75
N ILE A 325 -8.31 -14.58 -22.41
CA ILE A 325 -9.19 -15.74 -22.20
C ILE A 325 -8.49 -16.90 -22.90
N ASN A 326 -7.95 -17.84 -22.13
CA ASN A 326 -7.63 -19.14 -22.69
C ASN A 326 -8.97 -19.84 -22.93
N GLU A 327 -9.46 -19.82 -24.17
CA GLU A 327 -10.56 -20.66 -24.61
C GLU A 327 -10.06 -22.12 -24.56
N ASN A 328 -10.34 -22.82 -23.48
CA ASN A 328 -10.26 -24.28 -23.38
C ASN A 328 -11.65 -24.87 -23.33
#